data_4c7a0402dbd9f50e422f3d646364510f
#
_entry.id   4c7a0402dbd9f50e422f3d646364510f
#
_cell.length_a   1.000
_cell.length_b   1.000
_cell.length_c   1.000
_cell.angle_alpha   90.00
_cell.angle_beta   90.00
_cell.angle_gamma   90.00
#
_symmetry.space_group_name_H-M   'P 1'
#
loop_
_entity.id
_entity.type
_entity.pdbx_description
1 polymer ?
#
loop_
_entity_poly.entity_id
_entity_poly.type
_entity_poly.pdbx_seq_one_letter_code
_entity_poly.pdbx_strand_id
1 'polypeptide(L)'
;MTHNRIPALLGALSATLALAVAAPSVATAQPHAAAQTLTGYWQDFTNGATALRLSDVPTSYNIVAVAFANADPNTPGAVTFSLDSGLSSALGGYSDSDFRNDISTLHSRGQKVIISVGGQNGAISVSDSTSATNFATSVSSLISSYGFDGVDIDLENGINPQYMAQALHQISGASVVTLAPQTIDMQSTSSGYFQLALNIKDILTVVNTQYYNSGTMNGCDGNVYAEGTEDFLTALACTQLQGGLNPSQVGLGLPASSSGAGSGYQDPANVTKALDCLATGNNCGSFTPPQTWGGIGGAMDWSINWDAANGYNFANTVKAG
;
A
#
# COMPACT_ATOMS: atom_id res chain seq x y z
N MET A 1 -87.82 -55.47 22.38
CA MET A 1 -87.22 -56.80 22.12
C MET A 1 -86.24 -56.64 20.98
N THR A 2 -85.15 -57.27 21.07
CA THR A 2 -83.97 -57.28 20.15
C THR A 2 -82.95 -56.22 20.38
N HIS A 3 -81.89 -56.61 21.06
CA HIS A 3 -80.60 -55.90 21.24
C HIS A 3 -79.77 -56.03 19.96
N ASN A 4 -79.18 -54.93 19.58
CA ASN A 4 -78.13 -54.96 18.57
C ASN A 4 -76.87 -54.35 19.18
N ARG A 5 -75.81 -55.13 19.31
CA ARG A 5 -74.46 -54.76 19.79
C ARG A 5 -73.64 -54.31 18.61
N ILE A 6 -73.04 -53.19 18.74
CA ILE A 6 -72.07 -52.68 17.77
C ILE A 6 -70.64 -52.97 18.29
N PRO A 7 -69.73 -53.58 17.54
CA PRO A 7 -68.36 -53.81 18.00
C PRO A 7 -67.49 -52.55 17.78
N ALA A 8 -66.67 -52.26 18.77
CA ALA A 8 -65.69 -51.18 18.73
C ALA A 8 -64.48 -51.62 17.93
N LEU A 9 -64.12 -50.84 16.93
CA LEU A 9 -62.83 -50.91 16.19
C LEU A 9 -61.79 -50.11 16.95
N LEU A 10 -60.73 -50.80 17.44
CA LEU A 10 -59.50 -50.17 17.88
C LEU A 10 -58.65 -49.76 16.64
N GLY A 11 -58.51 -48.47 16.40
CA GLY A 11 -57.56 -47.93 15.45
C GLY A 11 -56.19 -47.77 16.10
N ALA A 12 -55.18 -48.53 15.64
CA ALA A 12 -53.81 -48.34 16.03
C ALA A 12 -53.20 -47.15 15.29
N LEU A 13 -52.86 -46.11 15.99
CA LEU A 13 -52.05 -44.95 15.47
C LEU A 13 -50.58 -45.37 15.40
N SER A 14 -50.09 -45.59 14.19
CA SER A 14 -48.65 -45.75 13.93
C SER A 14 -47.97 -44.35 13.80
N ALA A 15 -47.23 -43.93 14.83
CA ALA A 15 -46.41 -42.73 14.76
C ALA A 15 -45.11 -43.06 14.02
N THR A 16 -44.99 -42.54 12.78
CA THR A 16 -43.73 -42.56 12.02
C THR A 16 -42.86 -41.41 12.48
N LEU A 17 -41.75 -41.73 13.16
CA LEU A 17 -40.71 -40.82 13.54
C LEU A 17 -39.86 -40.52 12.29
N ALA A 18 -39.99 -39.34 11.72
CA ALA A 18 -39.12 -38.87 10.62
C ALA A 18 -37.79 -38.38 11.25
N LEU A 19 -36.70 -39.13 11.10
CA LEU A 19 -35.34 -38.66 11.38
C LEU A 19 -34.97 -37.66 10.30
N ALA A 20 -34.89 -36.36 10.63
CA ALA A 20 -34.28 -35.35 9.81
C ALA A 20 -32.75 -35.50 9.89
N VAL A 21 -32.14 -36.06 8.86
CA VAL A 21 -30.68 -36.06 8.69
C VAL A 21 -30.28 -34.65 8.25
N ALA A 22 -29.70 -33.89 9.22
CA ALA A 22 -29.06 -32.60 8.87
C ALA A 22 -27.82 -32.88 7.99
N ALA A 23 -27.88 -32.47 6.73
CA ALA A 23 -26.70 -32.49 5.86
C ALA A 23 -25.66 -31.49 6.43
N PRO A 24 -24.38 -31.88 6.48
CA PRO A 24 -23.33 -30.92 6.87
C PRO A 24 -23.31 -29.77 5.86
N SER A 25 -23.50 -28.55 6.37
CA SER A 25 -23.28 -27.34 5.56
C SER A 25 -21.78 -27.28 5.25
N VAL A 26 -21.43 -27.50 3.99
CA VAL A 26 -20.08 -27.21 3.48
C VAL A 26 -19.98 -25.69 3.51
N ALA A 27 -19.20 -25.16 4.48
CA ALA A 27 -18.79 -23.77 4.46
C ALA A 27 -17.97 -23.56 3.18
N THR A 28 -18.56 -22.90 2.19
CA THR A 28 -17.81 -22.43 1.02
C THR A 28 -16.80 -21.42 1.55
N ALA A 29 -15.51 -21.75 1.47
CA ALA A 29 -14.44 -20.78 1.71
C ALA A 29 -14.72 -19.57 0.81
N GLN A 30 -14.89 -18.39 1.41
CA GLN A 30 -14.98 -17.15 0.62
C GLN A 30 -13.68 -17.02 -0.19
N PRO A 31 -13.76 -16.60 -1.45
CA PRO A 31 -12.55 -16.31 -2.21
C PRO A 31 -11.77 -15.25 -1.44
N HIS A 32 -10.53 -15.59 -1.05
CA HIS A 32 -9.59 -14.63 -0.50
C HIS A 32 -9.42 -13.51 -1.52
N ALA A 33 -9.45 -12.27 -1.05
CA ALA A 33 -9.05 -11.14 -1.88
C ALA A 33 -7.68 -11.46 -2.51
N ALA A 34 -7.50 -11.08 -3.79
CA ALA A 34 -6.24 -11.30 -4.48
C ALA A 34 -5.08 -10.83 -3.60
N ALA A 35 -3.98 -11.60 -3.58
CA ALA A 35 -2.81 -11.29 -2.77
C ALA A 35 -2.42 -9.81 -2.94
N GLN A 36 -2.50 -9.05 -1.84
CA GLN A 36 -2.29 -7.61 -1.85
C GLN A 36 -0.81 -7.34 -1.67
N THR A 37 -0.29 -6.34 -2.37
CA THR A 37 1.11 -5.95 -2.27
C THR A 37 1.37 -5.20 -0.97
N LEU A 38 2.37 -5.61 -0.20
CA LEU A 38 2.91 -4.83 0.90
C LEU A 38 4.16 -4.10 0.43
N THR A 39 4.10 -2.77 0.42
CA THR A 39 5.24 -1.90 0.16
C THR A 39 5.79 -1.40 1.49
N GLY A 40 7.11 -1.35 1.65
CA GLY A 40 7.72 -0.74 2.83
C GLY A 40 8.87 0.19 2.44
N TYR A 41 9.01 1.29 3.16
CA TYR A 41 10.14 2.20 3.01
C TYR A 41 11.32 1.74 3.88
N TRP A 42 12.46 1.52 3.24
CA TRP A 42 13.72 1.28 3.94
C TRP A 42 14.51 2.58 4.02
N GLN A 43 14.88 2.98 5.24
CA GLN A 43 15.54 4.25 5.51
C GLN A 43 17.05 4.13 5.30
N ASP A 44 17.58 4.86 4.31
CA ASP A 44 19.02 5.09 4.12
C ASP A 44 19.50 6.25 5.01
N PHE A 45 19.10 6.23 6.29
CA PHE A 45 19.50 7.20 7.30
C PHE A 45 19.11 6.70 8.70
N THR A 46 19.62 7.37 9.73
CA THR A 46 19.27 7.08 11.13
C THR A 46 18.43 8.20 11.73
N ASN A 47 17.30 7.86 12.36
CA ASN A 47 16.39 8.83 12.99
C ASN A 47 15.77 8.32 14.31
N GLY A 48 16.39 7.33 14.94
CA GLY A 48 15.88 6.67 16.14
C GLY A 48 15.10 5.38 15.87
N ALA A 49 14.71 5.10 14.61
CA ALA A 49 14.23 3.80 14.21
C ALA A 49 15.36 2.76 14.19
N THR A 50 15.03 1.48 14.10
CA THR A 50 16.04 0.41 14.00
C THR A 50 16.84 0.54 12.71
N ALA A 51 18.17 0.71 12.84
CA ALA A 51 19.06 0.62 11.69
C ALA A 51 19.10 -0.83 11.18
N LEU A 52 18.84 -1.02 9.89
CA LEU A 52 18.74 -2.33 9.24
C LEU A 52 19.61 -2.38 7.99
N ARG A 53 20.28 -3.51 7.77
CA ARG A 53 20.77 -3.84 6.43
C ARG A 53 19.57 -4.12 5.53
N LEU A 54 19.71 -3.88 4.24
CA LEU A 54 18.62 -4.15 3.29
C LEU A 54 18.26 -5.64 3.27
N SER A 55 19.23 -6.54 3.42
CA SER A 55 19.01 -7.99 3.52
C SER A 55 18.21 -8.44 4.75
N ASP A 56 18.09 -7.59 5.78
CA ASP A 56 17.34 -7.90 7.00
C ASP A 56 15.82 -7.63 6.83
N VAL A 57 15.41 -7.02 5.71
CA VAL A 57 14.01 -6.78 5.40
C VAL A 57 13.24 -8.10 5.30
N PRO A 58 12.11 -8.26 6.03
CA PRO A 58 11.29 -9.47 5.99
C PRO A 58 10.70 -9.75 4.59
N THR A 59 10.53 -11.02 4.29
CA THR A 59 9.92 -11.47 3.00
C THR A 59 8.44 -11.14 2.87
N SER A 60 7.79 -10.65 3.92
CA SER A 60 6.42 -10.12 3.88
C SER A 60 6.29 -8.85 3.03
N TYR A 61 7.37 -8.08 2.89
CA TYR A 61 7.40 -6.92 1.99
C TYR A 61 7.63 -7.37 0.55
N ASN A 62 6.70 -7.03 -0.34
CA ASN A 62 6.80 -7.36 -1.77
C ASN A 62 7.62 -6.31 -2.53
N ILE A 63 7.46 -5.04 -2.16
CA ILE A 63 8.19 -3.90 -2.72
C ILE A 63 8.90 -3.17 -1.58
N VAL A 64 10.18 -2.91 -1.76
CA VAL A 64 11.01 -2.14 -0.82
C VAL A 64 11.45 -0.86 -1.50
N ALA A 65 10.96 0.28 -1.00
CA ALA A 65 11.32 1.61 -1.50
C ALA A 65 12.50 2.16 -0.69
N VAL A 66 13.63 2.36 -1.33
CA VAL A 66 14.86 2.91 -0.71
C VAL A 66 14.72 4.42 -0.58
N ALA A 67 14.67 4.93 0.63
CA ALA A 67 14.45 6.33 0.95
C ALA A 67 15.78 7.00 1.34
N PHE A 68 16.35 7.92 0.56
CA PHE A 68 15.89 8.51 -0.69
C PHE A 68 17.04 8.83 -1.65
N ALA A 69 16.74 8.94 -2.95
CA ALA A 69 17.60 9.63 -3.88
C ALA A 69 17.48 11.16 -3.69
N ASN A 70 18.60 11.86 -3.81
CA ASN A 70 18.70 13.29 -3.61
C ASN A 70 18.79 14.04 -4.95
N ALA A 71 18.39 15.32 -4.96
CA ALA A 71 18.60 16.18 -6.13
C ALA A 71 20.09 16.30 -6.45
N ASP A 72 20.44 16.21 -7.73
CA ASP A 72 21.77 16.62 -8.22
C ASP A 72 21.83 18.15 -8.23
N PRO A 73 22.71 18.76 -7.43
CA PRO A 73 22.79 20.23 -7.33
C PRO A 73 23.26 20.89 -8.65
N ASN A 74 23.86 20.12 -9.56
CA ASN A 74 24.47 20.65 -10.77
C ASN A 74 23.58 20.47 -12.00
N THR A 75 22.58 19.59 -11.94
CA THR A 75 21.76 19.20 -13.09
C THR A 75 20.28 19.28 -12.75
N PRO A 76 19.56 20.34 -13.13
CA PRO A 76 18.15 20.51 -12.79
C PRO A 76 17.31 19.28 -13.17
N GLY A 77 16.54 18.77 -12.22
CA GLY A 77 15.70 17.59 -12.37
C GLY A 77 16.40 16.25 -12.18
N ALA A 78 17.74 16.18 -12.30
CA ALA A 78 18.47 14.95 -12.08
C ALA A 78 18.54 14.57 -10.61
N VAL A 79 18.70 13.27 -10.33
CA VAL A 79 18.85 12.71 -8.99
C VAL A 79 20.13 11.89 -8.86
N THR A 80 20.62 11.79 -7.62
CA THR A 80 21.77 10.97 -7.24
C THR A 80 21.40 10.12 -6.04
N PHE A 81 22.12 9.00 -5.86
CA PHE A 81 22.02 8.18 -4.67
C PHE A 81 23.41 7.73 -4.25
N SER A 82 23.63 7.73 -2.94
CA SER A 82 24.78 7.11 -2.28
C SER A 82 24.35 6.67 -0.89
N LEU A 83 24.83 5.52 -0.46
CA LEU A 83 24.53 5.02 0.88
C LEU A 83 24.99 6.01 1.95
N ASP A 84 24.10 6.29 2.93
CA ASP A 84 24.36 7.25 4.00
C ASP A 84 25.50 6.80 4.91
N SER A 85 26.43 7.68 5.19
CA SER A 85 27.60 7.38 6.00
C SER A 85 27.27 7.16 7.48
N GLY A 86 26.20 7.79 7.99
CA GLY A 86 25.69 7.60 9.34
C GLY A 86 25.08 6.21 9.50
N LEU A 87 24.26 5.78 8.54
CA LEU A 87 23.72 4.43 8.49
C LEU A 87 24.85 3.40 8.33
N SER A 88 25.79 3.62 7.41
CA SER A 88 26.97 2.77 7.23
C SER A 88 27.70 2.55 8.56
N SER A 89 27.96 3.63 9.29
CA SER A 89 28.65 3.58 10.61
C SER A 89 27.81 2.86 11.66
N ALA A 90 26.50 3.11 11.72
CA ALA A 90 25.58 2.45 12.66
C ALA A 90 25.51 0.93 12.45
N LEU A 91 25.73 0.48 11.21
CA LEU A 91 25.75 -0.93 10.81
C LEU A 91 27.16 -1.54 10.77
N GLY A 92 28.16 -0.88 11.38
CA GLY A 92 29.52 -1.41 11.50
C GLY A 92 30.33 -1.42 10.20
N GLY A 93 30.06 -0.48 9.30
CA GLY A 93 30.76 -0.33 8.02
C GLY A 93 30.02 -0.93 6.82
N TYR A 94 28.68 -0.85 6.83
CA TYR A 94 27.85 -1.28 5.71
C TYR A 94 28.23 -0.51 4.45
N SER A 95 28.72 -1.22 3.43
CA SER A 95 29.30 -0.61 2.23
C SER A 95 28.30 -0.57 1.06
N ASP A 96 28.60 0.27 0.06
CA ASP A 96 27.85 0.29 -1.21
C ASP A 96 27.84 -1.09 -1.89
N SER A 97 28.95 -1.83 -1.80
CA SER A 97 29.03 -3.21 -2.32
C SER A 97 28.10 -4.16 -1.55
N ASP A 98 28.03 -4.04 -0.21
CA ASP A 98 27.08 -4.83 0.59
C ASP A 98 25.65 -4.51 0.22
N PHE A 99 25.31 -3.21 0.08
CA PHE A 99 23.99 -2.76 -0.31
C PHE A 99 23.52 -3.35 -1.67
N ARG A 100 24.41 -3.34 -2.68
CA ARG A 100 24.15 -3.95 -3.99
C ARG A 100 23.94 -5.46 -3.90
N ASN A 101 24.73 -6.15 -3.09
CA ASN A 101 24.59 -7.57 -2.82
C ASN A 101 23.25 -7.86 -2.11
N ASP A 102 22.84 -6.98 -1.20
CA ASP A 102 21.58 -7.12 -0.49
C ASP A 102 20.37 -6.92 -1.44
N ILE A 103 20.45 -6.02 -2.44
CA ILE A 103 19.42 -5.92 -3.50
C ILE A 103 19.29 -7.28 -4.23
N SER A 104 20.42 -7.88 -4.61
CA SER A 104 20.40 -9.20 -5.24
C SER A 104 19.82 -10.29 -4.33
N THR A 105 20.04 -10.18 -3.02
CA THR A 105 19.46 -11.07 -2.01
C THR A 105 17.94 -10.92 -1.96
N LEU A 106 17.41 -9.70 -1.96
CA LEU A 106 15.97 -9.45 -2.01
C LEU A 106 15.35 -10.01 -3.29
N HIS A 107 16.00 -9.81 -4.45
CA HIS A 107 15.56 -10.39 -5.71
C HIS A 107 15.47 -11.92 -5.66
N SER A 108 16.44 -12.58 -5.02
CA SER A 108 16.42 -14.05 -4.87
C SER A 108 15.23 -14.56 -4.04
N ARG A 109 14.63 -13.67 -3.22
CA ARG A 109 13.43 -13.92 -2.41
C ARG A 109 12.14 -13.51 -3.12
N GLY A 110 12.22 -13.01 -4.37
CA GLY A 110 11.08 -12.52 -5.14
C GLY A 110 10.61 -11.10 -4.79
N GLN A 111 11.36 -10.39 -3.94
CA GLN A 111 11.06 -9.00 -3.56
C GLN A 111 11.54 -8.02 -4.63
N LYS A 112 10.84 -6.92 -4.81
CA LYS A 112 11.23 -5.81 -5.68
C LYS A 112 11.88 -4.71 -4.86
N VAL A 113 12.93 -4.09 -5.39
CA VAL A 113 13.62 -2.96 -4.74
C VAL A 113 13.60 -1.77 -5.68
N ILE A 114 13.01 -0.67 -5.23
CA ILE A 114 12.88 0.56 -6.01
C ILE A 114 13.57 1.71 -5.31
N ILE A 115 14.00 2.73 -6.06
CA ILE A 115 14.52 3.96 -5.48
C ILE A 115 13.40 4.98 -5.30
N SER A 116 13.23 5.50 -4.10
CA SER A 116 12.28 6.58 -3.83
C SER A 116 12.96 7.94 -3.99
N VAL A 117 12.21 8.88 -4.58
CA VAL A 117 12.69 10.23 -4.88
C VAL A 117 11.79 11.24 -4.17
N GLY A 118 12.37 12.03 -3.26
CA GLY A 118 11.63 13.06 -2.53
C GLY A 118 11.77 12.98 -1.03
N GLY A 119 10.67 12.66 -0.34
CA GLY A 119 10.54 12.77 1.11
C GLY A 119 10.41 14.21 1.58
N GLN A 120 10.18 14.39 2.88
CA GLN A 120 9.92 15.69 3.52
C GLN A 120 10.94 16.79 3.15
N ASN A 121 12.19 16.44 2.98
CA ASN A 121 13.28 17.38 2.67
C ASN A 121 13.72 17.33 1.21
N GLY A 122 13.06 16.55 0.37
CA GLY A 122 13.39 16.42 -1.05
C GLY A 122 13.11 17.71 -1.81
N ALA A 123 14.10 18.18 -2.59
CA ALA A 123 14.02 19.43 -3.33
C ALA A 123 14.12 19.21 -4.86
N ILE A 124 13.59 18.08 -5.34
CA ILE A 124 13.61 17.76 -6.78
C ILE A 124 12.46 18.48 -7.47
N SER A 125 12.78 19.17 -8.59
CA SER A 125 11.78 19.83 -9.41
C SER A 125 11.90 19.38 -10.87
N VAL A 126 10.79 18.87 -11.41
CA VAL A 126 10.65 18.48 -12.80
C VAL A 126 9.58 19.36 -13.42
N SER A 127 10.00 20.53 -13.96
CA SER A 127 9.10 21.62 -14.35
C SER A 127 9.10 21.96 -15.85
N ASP A 128 9.95 21.28 -16.63
CA ASP A 128 10.06 21.42 -18.07
C ASP A 128 10.60 20.13 -18.72
N SER A 129 10.65 20.09 -20.05
CA SER A 129 11.10 18.90 -20.79
C SER A 129 12.59 18.59 -20.57
N THR A 130 13.43 19.55 -20.25
CA THR A 130 14.85 19.34 -19.99
C THR A 130 15.03 18.67 -18.64
N SER A 131 14.40 19.19 -17.59
CA SER A 131 14.40 18.58 -16.26
C SER A 131 13.74 17.19 -16.26
N ALA A 132 12.69 16.98 -17.06
CA ALA A 132 12.08 15.66 -17.25
C ALA A 132 13.06 14.64 -17.86
N THR A 133 13.81 15.03 -18.89
CA THR A 133 14.83 14.18 -19.51
C THR A 133 16.00 13.90 -18.56
N ASN A 134 16.46 14.90 -17.81
CA ASN A 134 17.52 14.74 -16.80
C ASN A 134 17.10 13.78 -15.70
N PHE A 135 15.86 13.92 -15.20
CA PHE A 135 15.27 13.00 -14.23
C PHE A 135 15.27 11.56 -14.75
N ALA A 136 14.69 11.35 -15.93
CA ALA A 136 14.59 10.02 -16.53
C ALA A 136 15.95 9.38 -16.75
N THR A 137 16.94 10.15 -17.23
CA THR A 137 18.30 9.67 -17.49
C THR A 137 18.98 9.27 -16.18
N SER A 138 18.91 10.10 -15.15
CA SER A 138 19.56 9.83 -13.86
C SER A 138 18.92 8.64 -13.14
N VAL A 139 17.59 8.53 -13.11
CA VAL A 139 16.89 7.38 -12.56
C VAL A 139 17.23 6.10 -13.32
N SER A 140 17.24 6.13 -14.66
CA SER A 140 17.65 4.98 -15.48
C SER A 140 19.08 4.53 -15.16
N SER A 141 19.98 5.49 -14.92
CA SER A 141 21.36 5.20 -14.50
C SER A 141 21.42 4.52 -13.13
N LEU A 142 20.60 4.99 -12.16
CA LEU A 142 20.52 4.36 -10.83
C LEU A 142 19.94 2.94 -10.94
N ILE A 143 18.87 2.72 -11.71
CA ILE A 143 18.31 1.41 -11.97
C ILE A 143 19.38 0.46 -12.53
N SER A 144 20.10 0.89 -13.55
CA SER A 144 21.14 0.07 -14.17
C SER A 144 22.32 -0.22 -13.24
N SER A 145 22.77 0.78 -12.45
CA SER A 145 23.98 0.67 -11.65
C SER A 145 23.77 -0.07 -10.34
N TYR A 146 22.60 0.05 -9.70
CA TYR A 146 22.29 -0.60 -8.43
C TYR A 146 21.48 -1.88 -8.61
N GLY A 147 20.78 -2.05 -9.74
CA GLY A 147 19.86 -3.16 -9.97
C GLY A 147 18.47 -2.89 -9.40
N PHE A 148 18.06 -1.63 -9.24
CA PHE A 148 16.69 -1.32 -8.84
C PHE A 148 15.68 -1.79 -9.88
N ASP A 149 14.49 -2.18 -9.44
CA ASP A 149 13.37 -2.60 -10.29
C ASP A 149 12.54 -1.41 -10.81
N GLY A 150 12.74 -0.21 -10.28
CA GLY A 150 11.96 0.96 -10.67
C GLY A 150 12.12 2.14 -9.74
N VAL A 151 11.10 2.98 -9.70
CA VAL A 151 11.11 4.27 -9.00
C VAL A 151 9.82 4.52 -8.25
N ASP A 152 9.94 5.18 -7.12
CA ASP A 152 8.84 5.76 -6.34
C ASP A 152 8.96 7.29 -6.35
N ILE A 153 7.82 7.99 -6.41
CA ILE A 153 7.74 9.46 -6.36
C ILE A 153 7.05 9.88 -5.06
N ASP A 154 7.81 10.49 -4.17
CA ASP A 154 7.40 10.96 -2.85
C ASP A 154 7.70 12.47 -2.67
N LEU A 155 7.31 13.30 -3.66
CA LEU A 155 7.54 14.75 -3.62
C LEU A 155 6.47 15.45 -2.79
N GLU A 156 6.84 15.98 -1.63
CA GLU A 156 5.91 16.67 -0.71
C GLU A 156 5.83 18.19 -0.95
N ASN A 157 6.65 18.75 -1.86
CA ASN A 157 6.73 20.18 -2.15
C ASN A 157 6.06 20.58 -3.48
N GLY A 158 5.12 19.76 -3.94
CA GLY A 158 4.39 19.96 -5.18
C GLY A 158 4.99 19.23 -6.38
N ILE A 159 4.16 19.01 -7.39
CA ILE A 159 4.52 18.25 -8.57
C ILE A 159 3.92 18.88 -9.83
N ASN A 160 4.67 18.86 -10.93
CA ASN A 160 4.13 19.16 -12.26
C ASN A 160 3.72 17.84 -12.93
N PRO A 161 2.41 17.54 -13.03
CA PRO A 161 1.95 16.24 -13.50
C PRO A 161 2.31 15.95 -14.96
N GLN A 162 2.40 16.98 -15.80
CA GLN A 162 2.73 16.81 -17.21
C GLN A 162 4.19 16.39 -17.40
N TYR A 163 5.13 17.14 -16.81
CA TYR A 163 6.55 16.87 -17.00
C TYR A 163 7.03 15.68 -16.19
N MET A 164 6.44 15.42 -15.02
CA MET A 164 6.74 14.20 -14.30
C MET A 164 6.21 12.96 -15.05
N ALA A 165 5.02 13.00 -15.64
CA ALA A 165 4.53 11.91 -16.49
C ALA A 165 5.46 11.69 -17.70
N GLN A 166 5.92 12.77 -18.35
CA GLN A 166 6.91 12.70 -19.43
C GLN A 166 8.19 12.01 -18.95
N ALA A 167 8.69 12.36 -17.78
CA ALA A 167 9.90 11.79 -17.21
C ALA A 167 9.72 10.28 -16.93
N LEU A 168 8.63 9.89 -16.28
CA LEU A 168 8.37 8.49 -15.92
C LEU A 168 8.22 7.58 -17.14
N HIS A 169 7.59 8.06 -18.23
CA HIS A 169 7.53 7.31 -19.49
C HIS A 169 8.88 7.20 -20.23
N GLN A 170 9.86 8.05 -19.91
CA GLN A 170 11.21 7.99 -20.50
C GLN A 170 12.17 7.09 -19.72
N ILE A 171 11.83 6.67 -18.50
CA ILE A 171 12.72 5.83 -17.69
C ILE A 171 12.85 4.44 -18.32
N SER A 172 14.08 4.03 -18.57
CA SER A 172 14.38 2.68 -19.06
C SER A 172 14.70 1.73 -17.91
N GLY A 173 14.22 0.47 -18.02
CA GLY A 173 14.49 -0.58 -17.05
C GLY A 173 13.53 -0.61 -15.85
N ALA A 174 12.64 0.38 -15.68
CA ALA A 174 11.64 0.35 -14.63
C ALA A 174 10.53 -0.66 -14.97
N SER A 175 10.30 -1.60 -14.06
CA SER A 175 9.16 -2.52 -14.08
C SER A 175 8.14 -2.20 -12.97
N VAL A 176 8.52 -1.34 -12.02
CA VAL A 176 7.70 -0.89 -10.88
C VAL A 176 7.75 0.63 -10.82
N VAL A 177 6.59 1.26 -10.86
CA VAL A 177 6.44 2.72 -10.67
C VAL A 177 5.39 2.95 -9.60
N THR A 178 5.76 3.60 -8.50
CA THR A 178 4.86 3.91 -7.40
C THR A 178 4.83 5.40 -7.11
N LEU A 179 3.76 5.85 -6.48
CA LEU A 179 3.59 7.22 -6.01
C LEU A 179 3.21 7.20 -4.53
N ALA A 180 3.70 8.14 -3.75
CA ALA A 180 3.36 8.31 -2.34
C ALA A 180 2.83 9.72 -2.02
N PRO A 181 1.70 10.13 -2.62
CA PRO A 181 1.13 11.45 -2.37
C PRO A 181 0.64 11.60 -0.93
N GLN A 182 0.65 12.83 -0.43
CA GLN A 182 -0.12 13.19 0.77
C GLN A 182 -1.63 13.01 0.51
N THR A 183 -2.41 12.79 1.55
CA THR A 183 -3.87 12.57 1.43
C THR A 183 -4.57 13.71 0.68
N ILE A 184 -4.15 14.97 0.95
CA ILE A 184 -4.76 16.16 0.30
C ILE A 184 -4.55 16.15 -1.22
N ASP A 185 -3.47 15.59 -1.71
CA ASP A 185 -3.15 15.52 -3.14
C ASP A 185 -4.03 14.55 -3.92
N MET A 186 -4.79 13.70 -3.21
CA MET A 186 -5.69 12.70 -3.78
C MET A 186 -7.18 13.01 -3.54
N GLN A 187 -7.50 14.22 -3.08
CA GLN A 187 -8.89 14.64 -2.83
C GLN A 187 -9.65 15.06 -4.10
N SER A 188 -8.95 15.40 -5.16
CA SER A 188 -9.55 15.86 -6.41
C SER A 188 -8.75 15.38 -7.61
N THR A 189 -9.44 14.97 -8.68
CA THR A 189 -8.81 14.63 -9.97
C THR A 189 -8.09 15.82 -10.62
N SER A 190 -8.27 17.04 -10.12
CA SER A 190 -7.54 18.24 -10.53
C SER A 190 -6.25 18.47 -9.73
N SER A 191 -6.00 17.74 -8.67
CA SER A 191 -4.75 17.82 -7.90
C SER A 191 -3.58 17.25 -8.68
N GLY A 192 -2.38 17.78 -8.48
CA GLY A 192 -1.21 17.43 -9.26
C GLY A 192 -0.88 15.94 -9.26
N TYR A 193 -0.86 15.31 -8.10
CA TYR A 193 -0.60 13.87 -7.99
C TYR A 193 -1.72 13.01 -8.59
N PHE A 194 -2.98 13.42 -8.42
CA PHE A 194 -4.07 12.67 -9.03
C PHE A 194 -4.00 12.72 -10.55
N GLN A 195 -3.72 13.92 -11.12
CA GLN A 195 -3.48 14.06 -12.56
C GLN A 195 -2.28 13.21 -13.01
N LEU A 196 -1.19 13.22 -12.25
CA LEU A 196 -0.02 12.39 -12.56
C LEU A 196 -0.41 10.91 -12.60
N ALA A 197 -1.09 10.41 -11.56
CA ALA A 197 -1.51 9.01 -11.49
C ALA A 197 -2.38 8.59 -12.68
N LEU A 198 -3.30 9.47 -13.12
CA LEU A 198 -4.13 9.23 -14.31
C LEU A 198 -3.31 9.29 -15.60
N ASN A 199 -2.33 10.19 -15.70
CA ASN A 199 -1.48 10.36 -16.89
C ASN A 199 -0.51 9.19 -17.11
N ILE A 200 -0.13 8.48 -16.05
CA ILE A 200 0.78 7.32 -16.10
C ILE A 200 0.09 6.01 -15.79
N LYS A 201 -1.24 5.96 -15.89
CA LYS A 201 -2.04 4.79 -15.50
C LYS A 201 -1.62 3.50 -16.20
N ASP A 202 -1.05 3.60 -17.39
CA ASP A 202 -0.51 2.50 -18.20
C ASP A 202 0.78 1.87 -17.63
N ILE A 203 1.58 2.63 -16.87
CA ILE A 203 2.84 2.17 -16.25
C ILE A 203 2.78 2.17 -14.73
N LEU A 204 1.74 2.72 -14.12
CA LEU A 204 1.59 2.85 -12.67
C LEU A 204 1.31 1.50 -12.01
N THR A 205 2.14 1.14 -11.06
CA THR A 205 1.95 -0.06 -10.22
C THR A 205 0.93 0.23 -9.12
N VAL A 206 1.22 1.20 -8.24
CA VAL A 206 0.33 1.57 -7.12
C VAL A 206 0.59 2.99 -6.63
N VAL A 207 -0.47 3.65 -6.18
CA VAL A 207 -0.44 4.90 -5.42
C VAL A 207 -0.59 4.55 -3.95
N ASN A 208 0.46 4.70 -3.19
CA ASN A 208 0.49 4.48 -1.74
C ASN A 208 0.21 5.79 -1.02
N THR A 209 -1.04 6.22 -0.98
CA THR A 209 -1.42 7.50 -0.35
C THR A 209 -1.08 7.50 1.13
N GLN A 210 -0.41 8.56 1.59
CA GLN A 210 -0.03 8.76 2.99
C GLN A 210 -1.25 9.21 3.81
N TYR A 211 -1.91 8.26 4.50
CA TYR A 211 -3.09 8.53 5.35
C TYR A 211 -2.70 8.93 6.79
N TYR A 212 -1.68 9.79 6.90
CA TYR A 212 -1.14 10.29 8.15
C TYR A 212 -0.68 11.75 7.99
N ASN A 213 -0.46 12.47 9.09
CA ASN A 213 -0.14 13.90 9.10
C ASN A 213 -1.15 14.77 8.31
N SER A 214 -2.41 14.35 8.29
CA SER A 214 -3.43 14.86 7.35
C SER A 214 -4.60 15.59 8.00
N GLY A 215 -4.95 15.24 9.23
CA GLY A 215 -6.14 15.76 9.91
C GLY A 215 -7.44 15.11 9.40
N THR A 216 -8.51 15.90 9.25
CA THR A 216 -9.82 15.45 8.74
C THR A 216 -9.99 15.79 7.27
N MET A 217 -10.61 14.90 6.49
CA MET A 217 -10.89 15.12 5.06
C MET A 217 -12.22 14.53 4.63
N ASN A 218 -12.72 14.98 3.48
CA ASN A 218 -13.96 14.46 2.89
C ASN A 218 -13.73 13.08 2.24
N GLY A 219 -14.63 12.15 2.52
CA GLY A 219 -14.73 10.90 1.79
C GLY A 219 -15.47 11.06 0.46
N CYS A 220 -15.58 9.96 -0.29
CA CYS A 220 -16.26 9.93 -1.59
C CYS A 220 -17.78 10.18 -1.50
N ASP A 221 -18.35 10.08 -0.32
CA ASP A 221 -19.75 10.40 0.00
C ASP A 221 -19.98 11.87 0.42
N GLY A 222 -18.90 12.67 0.50
CA GLY A 222 -18.92 14.06 0.93
C GLY A 222 -18.96 14.27 2.45
N ASN A 223 -18.98 13.22 3.25
CA ASN A 223 -18.87 13.32 4.70
C ASN A 223 -17.40 13.47 5.12
N VAL A 224 -17.20 14.05 6.32
CA VAL A 224 -15.87 14.29 6.89
C VAL A 224 -15.46 13.12 7.76
N TYR A 225 -14.28 12.59 7.52
CA TYR A 225 -13.68 11.50 8.29
C TYR A 225 -12.41 11.95 9.00
N ALA A 226 -12.18 11.41 10.20
CA ALA A 226 -11.01 11.73 11.01
C ALA A 226 -9.85 10.78 10.70
N GLU A 227 -8.66 11.35 10.55
CA GLU A 227 -7.40 10.61 10.49
C GLU A 227 -7.26 9.64 11.68
N GLY A 228 -6.59 8.50 11.43
CA GLY A 228 -6.40 7.48 12.46
C GLY A 228 -7.59 6.53 12.64
N THR A 229 -8.54 6.54 11.72
CA THR A 229 -9.71 5.65 11.74
C THR A 229 -9.78 4.77 10.48
N GLU A 230 -10.42 3.62 10.59
CA GLU A 230 -10.68 2.74 9.44
C GLU A 230 -11.53 3.44 8.39
N ASP A 231 -12.56 4.20 8.82
CA ASP A 231 -13.43 4.97 7.92
C ASP A 231 -12.67 5.99 7.08
N PHE A 232 -11.62 6.61 7.64
CA PHE A 232 -10.76 7.52 6.90
C PHE A 232 -10.05 6.83 5.74
N LEU A 233 -9.55 5.61 5.97
CA LEU A 233 -8.88 4.82 4.94
C LEU A 233 -9.86 4.44 3.81
N THR A 234 -11.01 3.89 4.18
CA THR A 234 -12.00 3.38 3.23
C THR A 234 -12.68 4.49 2.44
N ALA A 235 -13.11 5.57 3.10
CA ALA A 235 -13.81 6.66 2.44
C ALA A 235 -12.91 7.47 1.49
N LEU A 236 -11.62 7.63 1.83
CA LEU A 236 -10.69 8.37 0.99
C LEU A 236 -10.11 7.51 -0.14
N ALA A 237 -9.87 6.23 0.09
CA ALA A 237 -9.53 5.30 -1.00
C ALA A 237 -10.69 5.20 -2.02
N CYS A 238 -11.94 5.22 -1.56
CA CYS A 238 -13.12 5.31 -2.42
C CYS A 238 -13.07 6.53 -3.36
N THR A 239 -12.58 7.69 -2.91
CA THR A 239 -12.41 8.89 -3.75
C THR A 239 -11.46 8.61 -4.93
N GLN A 240 -10.37 7.91 -4.69
CA GLN A 240 -9.41 7.56 -5.75
C GLN A 240 -9.97 6.54 -6.75
N LEU A 241 -10.69 5.55 -6.24
CA LEU A 241 -11.35 4.52 -7.06
C LEU A 241 -12.45 5.12 -7.94
N GLN A 242 -13.28 6.01 -7.39
CA GLN A 242 -14.29 6.74 -8.17
C GLN A 242 -13.67 7.75 -9.14
N GLY A 243 -12.50 8.29 -8.81
CA GLY A 243 -11.74 9.22 -9.64
C GLY A 243 -11.06 8.57 -10.85
N GLY A 244 -11.12 7.25 -10.98
CA GLY A 244 -10.74 6.53 -12.19
C GLY A 244 -9.44 5.72 -12.12
N LEU A 245 -8.83 5.57 -10.94
CA LEU A 245 -7.74 4.61 -10.76
C LEU A 245 -8.27 3.17 -10.78
N ASN A 246 -7.48 2.24 -11.29
CA ASN A 246 -7.82 0.82 -11.19
C ASN A 246 -7.70 0.37 -9.72
N PRO A 247 -8.51 -0.57 -9.25
CA PRO A 247 -8.40 -1.06 -7.87
C PRO A 247 -6.98 -1.51 -7.49
N SER A 248 -6.30 -2.23 -8.37
CA SER A 248 -4.90 -2.65 -8.15
C SER A 248 -3.90 -1.49 -8.03
N GLN A 249 -4.28 -0.28 -8.39
CA GLN A 249 -3.45 0.91 -8.35
C GLN A 249 -3.69 1.79 -7.12
N VAL A 250 -4.58 1.40 -6.20
CA VAL A 250 -4.88 2.14 -4.96
C VAL A 250 -4.34 1.39 -3.77
N GLY A 251 -3.46 2.02 -2.99
CA GLY A 251 -2.83 1.48 -1.80
C GLY A 251 -3.03 2.36 -0.57
N LEU A 252 -2.96 1.76 0.62
CA LEU A 252 -3.15 2.43 1.91
C LEU A 252 -1.79 2.60 2.61
N GLY A 253 -1.29 3.84 2.68
CA GLY A 253 -0.02 4.16 3.33
C GLY A 253 -0.20 4.63 4.78
N LEU A 254 0.48 3.98 5.72
CA LEU A 254 0.36 4.23 7.16
C LEU A 254 1.75 4.29 7.84
N PRO A 255 1.86 4.96 9.02
CA PRO A 255 3.03 4.80 9.86
C PRO A 255 3.06 3.39 10.47
N ALA A 256 4.23 2.74 10.49
CA ALA A 256 4.39 1.41 11.09
C ALA A 256 4.38 1.42 12.63
N SER A 257 4.61 2.59 13.22
CA SER A 257 4.55 2.80 14.67
C SER A 257 4.11 4.23 14.98
N SER A 258 3.72 4.49 16.23
CA SER A 258 3.38 5.83 16.70
C SER A 258 4.54 6.84 16.64
N SER A 259 5.77 6.35 16.48
CA SER A 259 6.97 7.19 16.30
C SER A 259 7.30 7.48 14.83
N GLY A 260 6.59 6.82 13.88
CA GLY A 260 6.84 6.97 12.44
C GLY A 260 6.29 8.27 11.85
N ALA A 261 5.28 8.88 12.48
CA ALA A 261 4.66 10.12 12.03
C ALA A 261 4.17 10.96 13.20
N GLY A 262 3.85 12.23 12.94
CA GLY A 262 3.29 13.13 13.95
C GLY A 262 1.85 12.81 14.34
N SER A 263 1.08 12.21 13.42
CA SER A 263 -0.32 11.79 13.62
C SER A 263 -0.69 10.68 12.62
N GLY A 264 -1.87 10.08 12.79
CA GLY A 264 -2.39 9.09 11.85
C GLY A 264 -2.02 7.65 12.13
N TYR A 265 -1.14 7.37 13.11
CA TYR A 265 -0.89 5.99 13.51
C TYR A 265 -2.18 5.35 14.04
N GLN A 266 -2.43 4.13 13.63
CA GLN A 266 -3.53 3.32 14.09
C GLN A 266 -3.13 1.84 14.16
N ASP A 267 -3.93 1.04 14.86
CA ASP A 267 -3.71 -0.41 14.91
C ASP A 267 -3.71 -0.97 13.47
N PRO A 268 -2.68 -1.72 13.06
CA PRO A 268 -2.63 -2.35 11.74
C PRO A 268 -3.85 -3.23 11.41
N ALA A 269 -4.57 -3.73 12.40
CA ALA A 269 -5.83 -4.43 12.20
C ALA A 269 -6.90 -3.55 11.51
N ASN A 270 -6.88 -2.23 11.71
CA ASN A 270 -7.78 -1.32 10.99
C ASN A 270 -7.45 -1.24 9.50
N VAL A 271 -6.17 -1.35 9.14
CA VAL A 271 -5.74 -1.43 7.74
C VAL A 271 -6.31 -2.70 7.09
N THR A 272 -6.19 -3.84 7.77
CA THR A 272 -6.76 -5.11 7.30
C THR A 272 -8.29 -5.03 7.12
N LYS A 273 -8.99 -4.39 8.07
CA LYS A 273 -10.44 -4.16 7.95
C LYS A 273 -10.77 -3.26 6.75
N ALA A 274 -10.03 -2.17 6.56
CA ALA A 274 -10.22 -1.27 5.43
C ALA A 274 -10.02 -1.97 4.08
N LEU A 275 -8.99 -2.81 3.98
CA LEU A 275 -8.73 -3.63 2.80
C LEU A 275 -9.89 -4.60 2.52
N ASP A 276 -10.42 -5.28 3.55
CA ASP A 276 -11.56 -6.19 3.41
C ASP A 276 -12.86 -5.43 3.10
N CYS A 277 -13.10 -4.28 3.74
CA CYS A 277 -14.25 -3.42 3.46
C CYS A 277 -14.28 -2.99 1.99
N LEU A 278 -13.16 -2.51 1.43
CA LEU A 278 -13.06 -2.10 0.03
C LEU A 278 -13.19 -3.29 -0.92
N ALA A 279 -12.68 -4.45 -0.54
CA ALA A 279 -12.72 -5.66 -1.36
C ALA A 279 -14.10 -6.31 -1.40
N THR A 280 -14.75 -6.45 -0.25
CA THR A 280 -15.92 -7.33 -0.07
C THR A 280 -17.15 -6.64 0.51
N GLY A 281 -17.01 -5.46 1.10
CA GLY A 281 -18.06 -4.78 1.86
C GLY A 281 -18.23 -5.31 3.29
N ASN A 282 -17.35 -6.22 3.75
CA ASN A 282 -17.35 -6.73 5.11
C ASN A 282 -16.35 -5.94 5.99
N ASN A 283 -16.52 -6.06 7.30
CA ASN A 283 -15.65 -5.42 8.29
C ASN A 283 -15.51 -3.90 8.16
N CYS A 284 -16.45 -3.24 7.46
CA CYS A 284 -16.52 -1.79 7.37
C CYS A 284 -16.83 -1.17 8.73
N GLY A 285 -16.36 0.07 8.95
CA GLY A 285 -16.73 0.90 10.08
C GLY A 285 -18.12 1.51 9.91
N SER A 286 -18.23 2.81 10.14
CA SER A 286 -19.47 3.55 9.87
C SER A 286 -19.65 3.90 8.38
N PHE A 287 -18.57 3.98 7.63
CA PHE A 287 -18.60 4.15 6.18
C PHE A 287 -18.67 2.80 5.48
N THR A 288 -19.64 2.65 4.58
CA THR A 288 -19.71 1.51 3.65
C THR A 288 -19.59 2.04 2.23
N PRO A 289 -18.63 1.57 1.43
CA PRO A 289 -18.46 2.04 0.05
C PRO A 289 -19.68 1.68 -0.80
N PRO A 290 -20.01 2.52 -1.82
CA PRO A 290 -21.19 2.31 -2.66
C PRO A 290 -21.09 1.05 -3.55
N GLN A 291 -19.90 0.49 -3.67
CA GLN A 291 -19.62 -0.78 -4.35
C GLN A 291 -18.36 -1.43 -3.78
N THR A 292 -18.17 -2.69 -4.09
CA THR A 292 -16.93 -3.43 -3.77
C THR A 292 -16.06 -3.56 -5.00
N TRP A 293 -14.75 -3.70 -4.80
CA TRP A 293 -13.77 -3.74 -5.89
C TRP A 293 -13.02 -5.07 -6.03
N GLY A 294 -13.35 -6.08 -5.19
CA GLY A 294 -12.71 -7.41 -5.22
C GLY A 294 -11.27 -7.43 -4.69
N GLY A 295 -10.76 -6.29 -4.26
CA GLY A 295 -9.40 -6.07 -3.76
C GLY A 295 -8.81 -4.80 -4.34
N ILE A 296 -7.88 -4.18 -3.59
CA ILE A 296 -7.09 -3.01 -4.01
C ILE A 296 -5.61 -3.34 -4.03
N GLY A 297 -4.75 -2.40 -4.42
CA GLY A 297 -3.30 -2.59 -4.61
C GLY A 297 -2.54 -3.03 -3.37
N GLY A 298 -3.10 -2.83 -2.17
CA GLY A 298 -2.52 -3.30 -0.92
C GLY A 298 -2.24 -2.18 0.07
N ALA A 299 -1.15 -2.30 0.81
CA ALA A 299 -0.77 -1.32 1.82
C ALA A 299 0.72 -0.95 1.72
N MET A 300 1.07 0.16 2.35
CA MET A 300 2.45 0.63 2.49
C MET A 300 2.71 1.06 3.92
N ASP A 301 3.92 0.88 4.38
CA ASP A 301 4.34 1.46 5.65
C ASP A 301 5.49 2.47 5.55
N TRP A 302 5.40 3.49 6.39
CA TRP A 302 6.48 4.35 6.79
C TRP A 302 6.85 4.02 8.23
N SER A 303 7.86 3.23 8.49
CA SER A 303 8.76 2.56 7.58
C SER A 303 9.08 1.15 8.09
N ILE A 304 9.74 0.33 7.29
CA ILE A 304 10.27 -0.99 7.69
C ILE A 304 11.13 -0.86 8.94
N ASN A 305 11.91 0.23 9.05
CA ASN A 305 12.78 0.52 10.20
C ASN A 305 11.95 0.81 11.46
N TRP A 306 10.84 1.52 11.36
CA TRP A 306 9.89 1.73 12.45
C TRP A 306 9.05 0.50 12.74
N ASP A 307 8.74 -0.33 11.74
CA ASP A 307 8.08 -1.62 11.94
C ASP A 307 8.99 -2.59 12.71
N ALA A 308 10.28 -2.63 12.36
CA ALA A 308 11.27 -3.40 13.10
C ALA A 308 11.37 -2.96 14.57
N ALA A 309 11.38 -1.65 14.83
CA ALA A 309 11.37 -1.10 16.18
C ALA A 309 10.06 -1.47 16.95
N ASN A 310 8.98 -1.77 16.23
CA ASN A 310 7.68 -2.19 16.76
C ASN A 310 7.45 -3.72 16.63
N GLY A 311 8.50 -4.51 16.47
CA GLY A 311 8.44 -5.98 16.40
C GLY A 311 7.78 -6.51 15.12
N TYR A 312 7.83 -5.76 14.03
CA TYR A 312 7.19 -6.07 12.74
C TYR A 312 5.67 -6.27 12.86
N ASN A 313 5.04 -5.50 13.75
CA ASN A 313 3.60 -5.62 13.98
C ASN A 313 2.78 -5.25 12.76
N PHE A 314 3.21 -4.22 12.00
CA PHE A 314 2.52 -3.82 10.77
C PHE A 314 2.57 -4.94 9.72
N ALA A 315 3.77 -5.37 9.35
CA ALA A 315 3.94 -6.41 8.34
C ALA A 315 3.27 -7.74 8.73
N ASN A 316 3.37 -8.13 10.00
CA ASN A 316 2.76 -9.38 10.49
C ASN A 316 1.24 -9.34 10.49
N THR A 317 0.62 -8.16 10.67
CA THR A 317 -0.84 -8.00 10.73
C THR A 317 -1.45 -7.76 9.33
N VAL A 318 -0.81 -6.89 8.52
CA VAL A 318 -1.31 -6.49 7.20
C VAL A 318 -0.87 -7.45 6.10
N LYS A 319 0.01 -8.40 6.45
CA LYS A 319 0.55 -9.41 5.54
C LYS A 319 -0.54 -9.94 4.62
N ALA A 320 -0.23 -9.90 3.34
CA ALA A 320 -1.04 -10.50 2.30
C ALA A 320 -1.43 -11.93 2.68
N GLY A 321 -2.74 -12.14 2.81
CA GLY A 321 -3.32 -13.45 3.14
C GLY A 321 -3.25 -14.40 1.94
#